data_51090c0d5ab91f61c304494ad4e6eb5c
#
_entry.id   51090c0d5ab91f61c304494ad4e6eb5c
#
_cell.length_a   1.000
_cell.length_b   1.000
_cell.length_c   1.000
_cell.angle_alpha   90.00
_cell.angle_beta   90.00
_cell.angle_gamma   90.00
#
_symmetry.space_group_name_H-M   'P 1'
#
loop_
_entity.id
_entity.type
_entity.pdbx_description
1 polymer ?
#
loop_
_entity_poly.entity_id
_entity_poly.type
_entity_poly.pdbx_seq_one_letter_code
_entity_poly.pdbx_strand_id
1 'polypeptide(L)'
;DQANLFLNNQLQGRDNIQKNNRINLGITSLFMTENLGDINFFIGQSQKVSGTQKNVTLANEDRQSHIINSIDWNPSEMYKFSWFSLYNHHNFKSDTSDFNFSGSYNGWSYSINHSSVDKDFISNDIDREELNLGLSKKFSNFKTSYSRTYDLNNDKEELISETLGLEYTGSGYMFGNCLSILFQYKSTGGVVDRDLVPEDSIYLTFNFRNLGAYQWQPKEINKALNKSLRY
;
A
#
# COMPACT_ATOMS: atom_id res chain seq x y z
N ASP A 1 -5.58 -8.66 -6.74
CA ASP A 1 -4.55 -9.53 -6.17
C ASP A 1 -4.53 -10.87 -6.93
N GLN A 2 -3.34 -11.26 -7.42
CA GLN A 2 -3.12 -12.52 -8.16
C GLN A 2 -3.66 -13.74 -7.38
N ALA A 3 -3.46 -13.77 -6.05
CA ALA A 3 -3.96 -14.82 -5.19
C ALA A 3 -5.49 -14.92 -5.18
N ASN A 4 -6.19 -13.80 -5.28
CA ASN A 4 -7.66 -13.78 -5.26
C ASN A 4 -8.29 -14.33 -6.53
N LEU A 5 -7.59 -14.32 -7.67
CA LEU A 5 -8.13 -14.86 -8.93
C LEU A 5 -8.45 -16.36 -8.82
N PHE A 6 -7.64 -17.10 -8.04
CA PHE A 6 -7.77 -18.55 -7.90
C PHE A 6 -8.51 -18.97 -6.63
N LEU A 7 -8.97 -18.04 -5.81
CA LEU A 7 -9.79 -18.35 -4.64
C LEU A 7 -11.23 -18.71 -5.04
N ASN A 8 -11.82 -19.65 -4.33
CA ASN A 8 -13.22 -20.03 -4.53
C ASN A 8 -14.19 -18.89 -4.21
N ASN A 9 -13.80 -17.97 -3.32
CA ASN A 9 -14.52 -16.75 -3.01
C ASN A 9 -13.57 -15.56 -3.17
N GLN A 10 -13.78 -14.77 -4.21
CA GLN A 10 -12.96 -13.60 -4.52
C GLN A 10 -13.32 -12.35 -3.68
N LEU A 11 -14.48 -12.39 -3.01
CA LEU A 11 -14.94 -11.32 -2.12
C LEU A 11 -14.64 -11.71 -0.68
N GLN A 12 -13.84 -10.91 0.00
CA GLN A 12 -13.57 -11.09 1.42
C GLN A 12 -14.70 -10.47 2.23
N GLY A 13 -15.35 -11.27 3.06
CA GLY A 13 -16.42 -10.84 3.94
C GLY A 13 -17.39 -11.98 4.25
N ARG A 14 -17.94 -12.01 5.46
CA ARG A 14 -18.85 -13.08 5.92
C ARG A 14 -20.18 -13.07 5.17
N ASP A 15 -20.58 -11.93 4.61
CA ASP A 15 -21.89 -11.72 4.01
C ASP A 15 -21.90 -11.83 2.48
N ASN A 16 -20.73 -11.96 1.85
CA ASN A 16 -20.57 -12.00 0.40
C ASN A 16 -20.15 -13.39 -0.08
N ILE A 17 -21.13 -14.29 -0.20
CA ILE A 17 -20.89 -15.63 -0.73
C ILE A 17 -21.15 -15.65 -2.24
N GLN A 18 -20.13 -15.95 -3.00
CA GLN A 18 -20.25 -16.17 -4.44
C GLN A 18 -20.75 -17.60 -4.70
N LYS A 19 -21.99 -17.72 -5.15
CA LYS A 19 -22.56 -19.00 -5.61
C LYS A 19 -22.49 -19.06 -7.14
N ASN A 20 -21.29 -19.21 -7.68
CA ASN A 20 -21.12 -19.32 -9.14
C ASN A 20 -19.99 -20.29 -9.48
N ASN A 21 -20.10 -20.89 -10.65
CA ASN A 21 -19.01 -21.67 -11.24
C ASN A 21 -18.19 -20.74 -12.13
N ARG A 22 -16.88 -20.76 -11.95
CA ARG A 22 -15.93 -19.94 -12.73
C ARG A 22 -14.81 -20.80 -13.29
N ILE A 23 -14.28 -20.39 -14.41
CA ILE A 23 -13.04 -20.89 -14.98
C ILE A 23 -12.02 -19.76 -14.83
N ASN A 24 -10.92 -20.05 -14.15
CA ASN A 24 -9.82 -19.09 -13.97
C ASN A 24 -8.68 -19.53 -14.90
N LEU A 25 -8.26 -18.62 -15.76
CA LEU A 25 -7.15 -18.82 -16.68
C LEU A 25 -6.04 -17.83 -16.33
N GLY A 26 -4.82 -18.29 -16.28
CA GLY A 26 -3.68 -17.43 -16.03
C GLY A 26 -2.39 -18.04 -16.57
N ILE A 27 -1.48 -17.18 -16.95
CA ILE A 27 -0.13 -17.52 -17.41
C ILE A 27 0.86 -16.83 -16.48
N THR A 28 1.76 -17.63 -15.93
CA THR A 28 2.91 -17.13 -15.17
C THR A 28 4.18 -17.48 -15.93
N SER A 29 5.09 -16.52 -16.03
CA SER A 29 6.41 -16.72 -16.62
C SER A 29 7.48 -16.19 -15.67
N LEU A 30 8.47 -17.00 -15.38
CA LEU A 30 9.63 -16.64 -14.59
C LEU A 30 10.87 -16.63 -15.50
N PHE A 31 11.49 -15.47 -15.62
CA PHE A 31 12.74 -15.29 -16.34
C PHE A 31 13.85 -15.06 -15.32
N MET A 32 14.76 -16.01 -15.22
CA MET A 32 15.97 -15.90 -14.39
C MET A 32 17.14 -15.55 -15.25
N THR A 33 17.81 -14.44 -14.96
CA THR A 33 18.97 -13.99 -15.73
C THR A 33 20.11 -13.61 -14.79
N GLU A 34 21.33 -13.96 -15.15
CA GLU A 34 22.52 -13.64 -14.35
C GLU A 34 22.78 -12.14 -14.21
N ASN A 35 22.42 -11.35 -15.24
CA ASN A 35 22.75 -9.92 -15.29
C ASN A 35 21.57 -9.01 -14.95
N LEU A 36 20.33 -9.45 -15.18
CA LEU A 36 19.11 -8.62 -14.98
C LEU A 36 18.30 -9.05 -13.77
N GLY A 37 18.73 -10.13 -13.07
CA GLY A 37 17.99 -10.70 -11.95
C GLY A 37 16.73 -11.45 -12.40
N ASP A 38 15.80 -11.64 -11.46
CA ASP A 38 14.60 -12.45 -11.67
C ASP A 38 13.42 -11.55 -12.01
N ILE A 39 12.73 -11.90 -13.10
CA ILE A 39 11.50 -11.25 -13.54
C ILE A 39 10.37 -12.28 -13.51
N ASN A 40 9.36 -12.02 -12.71
CA ASN A 40 8.13 -12.81 -12.68
C ASN A 40 7.00 -11.98 -13.32
N PHE A 41 6.39 -12.56 -14.34
CA PHE A 41 5.25 -11.97 -15.02
C PHE A 41 4.02 -12.84 -14.84
N PHE A 42 2.88 -12.24 -14.59
CA PHE A 42 1.59 -12.91 -14.53
C PHE A 42 0.54 -12.14 -15.32
N ILE A 43 -0.30 -12.86 -16.05
CA ILE A 43 -1.55 -12.36 -16.64
C ILE A 43 -2.65 -13.39 -16.42
N GLY A 44 -3.85 -12.94 -16.02
CA GLY A 44 -4.96 -13.85 -15.78
C GLY A 44 -6.32 -13.20 -15.82
N GLN A 45 -7.33 -14.02 -16.02
CA GLN A 45 -8.73 -13.62 -16.06
C GLN A 45 -9.63 -14.74 -15.55
N SER A 46 -10.75 -14.37 -14.94
CA SER A 46 -11.81 -15.30 -14.50
C SER A 46 -13.05 -15.15 -15.36
N GLN A 47 -13.62 -16.26 -15.80
CA GLN A 47 -14.89 -16.30 -16.54
C GLN A 47 -15.96 -17.04 -15.74
N LYS A 48 -17.10 -16.42 -15.54
CA LYS A 48 -18.28 -17.02 -14.92
C LYS A 48 -18.98 -17.94 -15.94
N VAL A 49 -19.15 -19.19 -15.58
CA VAL A 49 -19.84 -20.19 -16.40
C VAL A 49 -21.32 -20.29 -16.02
N SER A 50 -21.61 -20.30 -14.72
CA SER A 50 -22.99 -20.37 -14.22
C SER A 50 -23.09 -19.85 -12.78
N GLY A 51 -24.33 -19.56 -12.34
CA GLY A 51 -24.63 -19.12 -10.98
C GLY A 51 -25.03 -17.64 -10.91
N THR A 52 -25.59 -17.24 -9.76
CA THR A 52 -25.98 -15.88 -9.43
C THR A 52 -25.07 -15.30 -8.36
N GLN A 53 -24.74 -14.05 -8.50
CA GLN A 53 -24.02 -13.29 -7.49
C GLN A 53 -25.06 -12.48 -6.70
N LYS A 54 -25.26 -12.80 -5.41
CA LYS A 54 -26.14 -12.02 -4.54
C LYS A 54 -25.30 -10.97 -3.80
N ASN A 55 -25.80 -9.75 -3.75
CA ASN A 55 -25.30 -8.63 -2.95
C ASN A 55 -23.91 -8.11 -3.33
N VAL A 56 -23.64 -7.90 -4.59
CA VAL A 56 -22.47 -7.11 -4.99
C VAL A 56 -22.97 -5.76 -5.48
N THR A 57 -22.67 -4.73 -4.71
CA THR A 57 -22.93 -3.32 -5.07
C THR A 57 -22.00 -2.83 -6.18
N LEU A 58 -20.95 -3.59 -6.49
CA LEU A 58 -20.11 -3.37 -7.65
C LEU A 58 -20.85 -3.88 -8.89
N ALA A 59 -21.43 -2.91 -9.57
CA ALA A 59 -22.19 -3.09 -10.78
C ALA A 59 -21.50 -4.03 -11.76
N ASN A 60 -22.31 -4.72 -12.43
CA ASN A 60 -22.18 -5.53 -13.61
C ASN A 60 -22.15 -7.03 -13.32
N GLU A 61 -23.25 -7.64 -13.72
CA GLU A 61 -23.40 -9.09 -13.91
C GLU A 61 -22.48 -9.62 -15.03
N ASP A 62 -21.29 -9.04 -15.18
CA ASP A 62 -20.38 -9.42 -16.23
C ASP A 62 -19.90 -10.86 -16.02
N ARG A 63 -19.95 -11.61 -17.08
CA ARG A 63 -19.47 -12.99 -17.10
C ARG A 63 -17.95 -13.07 -16.96
N GLN A 64 -17.25 -12.00 -17.32
CA GLN A 64 -15.78 -11.91 -17.32
C GLN A 64 -15.31 -10.97 -16.23
N SER A 65 -14.27 -11.34 -15.51
CA SER A 65 -13.58 -10.45 -14.60
C SER A 65 -12.66 -9.49 -15.36
N HIS A 66 -12.15 -8.50 -14.65
CA HIS A 66 -11.01 -7.72 -15.11
C HIS A 66 -9.82 -8.62 -15.45
N ILE A 67 -9.00 -8.16 -16.39
CA ILE A 67 -7.72 -8.79 -16.69
C ILE A 67 -6.72 -8.32 -15.63
N ILE A 68 -6.13 -9.27 -14.92
CA ILE A 68 -5.11 -9.03 -13.90
C ILE A 68 -3.75 -9.17 -14.55
N ASN A 69 -2.88 -8.17 -14.37
CA ASN A 69 -1.49 -8.24 -14.75
C ASN A 69 -0.60 -7.95 -13.55
N SER A 70 0.52 -8.63 -13.43
CA SER A 70 1.58 -8.25 -12.51
C SER A 70 2.96 -8.53 -13.08
N ILE A 71 3.90 -7.68 -12.71
CA ILE A 71 5.32 -7.83 -12.98
C ILE A 71 6.05 -7.62 -11.67
N ASP A 72 6.85 -8.61 -11.26
CA ASP A 72 7.78 -8.49 -10.16
C ASP A 72 9.18 -8.67 -10.72
N TRP A 73 10.03 -7.68 -10.52
CA TRP A 73 11.41 -7.69 -10.98
C TRP A 73 12.37 -7.39 -9.84
N ASN A 74 13.31 -8.30 -9.64
CA ASN A 74 14.37 -8.21 -8.65
C ASN A 74 15.73 -8.19 -9.36
N PRO A 75 16.19 -7.01 -9.86
CA PRO A 75 17.45 -6.92 -10.58
C PRO A 75 18.67 -7.25 -9.70
N SER A 76 18.52 -7.14 -8.39
CA SER A 76 19.52 -7.54 -7.40
C SER A 76 18.86 -7.68 -6.02
N GLU A 77 19.60 -8.15 -5.02
CA GLU A 77 19.15 -8.15 -3.64
C GLU A 77 18.87 -6.74 -3.08
N MET A 78 19.44 -5.71 -3.70
CA MET A 78 19.30 -4.32 -3.28
C MET A 78 18.07 -3.62 -3.83
N TYR A 79 17.53 -4.09 -4.95
CA TYR A 79 16.44 -3.41 -5.67
C TYR A 79 15.27 -4.33 -5.94
N LYS A 80 14.08 -3.83 -5.74
CA LYS A 80 12.82 -4.52 -6.04
C LYS A 80 11.89 -3.58 -6.76
N PHE A 81 11.25 -4.09 -7.78
CA PHE A 81 10.25 -3.43 -8.57
C PHE A 81 9.03 -4.34 -8.65
N SER A 82 7.83 -3.80 -8.41
CA SER A 82 6.59 -4.51 -8.69
C SER A 82 5.58 -3.58 -9.33
N TRP A 83 4.86 -4.11 -10.27
CA TRP A 83 3.73 -3.45 -10.91
C TRP A 83 2.55 -4.40 -10.98
N PHE A 84 1.40 -3.90 -10.58
CA PHE A 84 0.13 -4.60 -10.61
C PHE A 84 -0.89 -3.73 -11.31
N SER A 85 -1.78 -4.32 -12.13
CA SER A 85 -2.86 -3.59 -12.76
C SER A 85 -4.07 -4.46 -13.02
N LEU A 86 -5.25 -3.86 -12.91
CA LEU A 86 -6.54 -4.41 -13.35
C LEU A 86 -6.98 -3.64 -14.57
N TYR A 87 -7.26 -4.37 -15.66
CA TYR A 87 -7.81 -3.80 -16.88
C TYR A 87 -9.25 -4.25 -17.07
N ASN A 88 -10.10 -3.31 -17.41
CA ASN A 88 -11.46 -3.60 -17.84
C ASN A 88 -11.41 -4.35 -19.17
N HIS A 89 -12.05 -5.51 -19.23
CA HIS A 89 -12.00 -6.37 -20.41
C HIS A 89 -12.82 -5.83 -21.62
N HIS A 90 -13.71 -4.86 -21.41
CA HIS A 90 -14.52 -4.26 -22.47
C HIS A 90 -13.78 -3.16 -23.24
N ASN A 91 -13.06 -2.30 -22.50
CA ASN A 91 -12.44 -1.11 -23.10
C ASN A 91 -10.92 -1.08 -22.93
N PHE A 92 -10.34 -2.07 -22.25
CA PHE A 92 -8.91 -2.16 -21.93
C PHE A 92 -8.36 -0.94 -21.18
N LYS A 93 -9.26 -0.18 -20.51
CA LYS A 93 -8.83 0.90 -19.60
C LYS A 93 -8.33 0.29 -18.31
N SER A 94 -7.29 0.87 -17.73
CA SER A 94 -6.81 0.48 -16.41
C SER A 94 -7.76 1.03 -15.35
N ASP A 95 -8.36 0.15 -14.57
CA ASP A 95 -9.24 0.54 -13.46
C ASP A 95 -8.46 0.69 -12.16
N THR A 96 -7.38 -0.07 -12.01
CA THR A 96 -6.41 0.13 -10.92
C THR A 96 -4.99 -0.13 -11.41
N SER A 97 -4.03 0.61 -10.88
CA SER A 97 -2.62 0.39 -11.13
C SER A 97 -1.81 0.71 -9.88
N ASP A 98 -0.99 -0.23 -9.44
CA ASP A 98 -0.07 -0.08 -8.33
C ASP A 98 1.36 -0.33 -8.80
N PHE A 99 2.19 0.64 -8.61
CA PHE A 99 3.61 0.60 -8.91
C PHE A 99 4.42 0.75 -7.62
N ASN A 100 5.34 -0.16 -7.38
CA ASN A 100 6.21 -0.11 -6.21
C ASN A 100 7.66 -0.29 -6.65
N PHE A 101 8.50 0.62 -6.23
CA PHE A 101 9.93 0.52 -6.34
C PHE A 101 10.57 0.69 -4.97
N SER A 102 11.48 -0.18 -4.62
CA SER A 102 12.24 -0.06 -3.37
C SER A 102 13.70 -0.43 -3.59
N GLY A 103 14.55 0.21 -2.83
CA GLY A 103 15.97 -0.08 -2.86
C GLY A 103 16.64 0.12 -1.52
N SER A 104 17.78 -0.54 -1.35
CA SER A 104 18.63 -0.38 -0.17
C SER A 104 20.10 -0.41 -0.54
N TYR A 105 20.86 0.56 -0.02
CA TYR A 105 22.30 0.65 -0.22
C TYR A 105 22.98 1.32 0.96
N ASN A 106 24.01 0.71 1.49
CA ASN A 106 24.83 1.25 2.58
C ASN A 106 24.01 1.80 3.77
N GLY A 107 23.01 1.03 4.21
CA GLY A 107 22.11 1.39 5.33
C GLY A 107 21.06 2.45 4.97
N TRP A 108 21.04 3.00 3.77
CA TRP A 108 19.92 3.75 3.22
C TRP A 108 18.87 2.78 2.67
N SER A 109 17.61 3.13 2.82
CA SER A 109 16.50 2.48 2.12
C SER A 109 15.58 3.55 1.58
N TYR A 110 15.08 3.36 0.38
CA TYR A 110 14.15 4.26 -0.30
C TYR A 110 13.04 3.48 -0.95
N SER A 111 11.88 4.11 -1.04
CA SER A 111 10.70 3.55 -1.71
C SER A 111 9.94 4.62 -2.46
N ILE A 112 9.35 4.22 -3.58
CA ILE A 112 8.41 4.99 -4.37
C ILE A 112 7.23 4.08 -4.62
N ASN A 113 6.06 4.48 -4.17
CA ASN A 113 4.81 3.75 -4.40
C ASN A 113 3.84 4.70 -5.09
N HIS A 114 3.32 4.31 -6.22
CA HIS A 114 2.30 5.02 -6.96
C HIS A 114 1.08 4.12 -7.08
N SER A 115 -0.08 4.62 -6.71
CA SER A 115 -1.35 3.90 -6.80
C SER A 115 -2.38 4.76 -7.50
N SER A 116 -3.07 4.20 -8.46
CA SER A 116 -4.20 4.84 -9.13
C SER A 116 -5.42 3.94 -9.14
N VAL A 117 -6.61 4.51 -8.90
CA VAL A 117 -7.89 3.83 -8.91
C VAL A 117 -8.90 4.71 -9.62
N ASP A 118 -9.50 4.18 -10.69
CA ASP A 118 -10.55 4.85 -11.44
C ASP A 118 -11.83 4.95 -10.60
N LYS A 119 -12.52 6.09 -10.65
CA LYS A 119 -13.78 6.36 -9.93
C LYS A 119 -14.87 5.33 -10.23
N ASP A 120 -14.95 4.91 -11.48
CA ASP A 120 -15.99 3.95 -11.93
C ASP A 120 -15.78 2.58 -11.28
N PHE A 121 -14.54 2.23 -10.91
CA PHE A 121 -14.21 0.96 -10.26
C PHE A 121 -14.65 0.89 -8.80
N ILE A 122 -14.54 1.98 -8.06
CA ILE A 122 -14.88 2.02 -6.63
C ILE A 122 -16.25 2.62 -6.34
N SER A 123 -17.03 2.95 -7.37
CA SER A 123 -18.33 3.64 -7.25
C SER A 123 -18.24 4.95 -6.46
N ASN A 124 -17.10 5.62 -6.54
CA ASN A 124 -16.89 6.96 -6.01
C ASN A 124 -16.91 7.96 -7.16
N ASP A 125 -17.27 9.20 -6.85
CA ASP A 125 -17.32 10.25 -7.89
C ASP A 125 -15.93 10.79 -8.29
N ILE A 126 -14.87 10.33 -7.65
CA ILE A 126 -13.52 10.89 -7.76
C ILE A 126 -12.50 9.79 -8.04
N ASP A 127 -11.68 9.97 -9.07
CA ASP A 127 -10.47 9.18 -9.29
C ASP A 127 -9.51 9.33 -8.10
N ARG A 128 -8.75 8.31 -7.79
CA ARG A 128 -7.72 8.38 -6.76
C ARG A 128 -6.37 8.10 -7.39
N GLU A 129 -5.45 9.03 -7.19
CA GLU A 129 -4.07 8.87 -7.60
C GLU A 129 -3.16 9.34 -6.47
N GLU A 130 -2.28 8.47 -6.00
CA GLU A 130 -1.42 8.72 -4.85
C GLU A 130 0.03 8.40 -5.18
N LEU A 131 0.92 9.25 -4.70
CA LEU A 131 2.36 9.02 -4.72
C LEU A 131 2.90 9.02 -3.29
N ASN A 132 3.46 7.91 -2.87
CA ASN A 132 4.16 7.80 -1.60
C ASN A 132 5.68 7.69 -1.82
N LEU A 133 6.43 8.57 -1.19
CA LEU A 133 7.88 8.60 -1.20
C LEU A 133 8.41 8.28 0.19
N GLY A 134 9.33 7.33 0.29
CA GLY A 134 9.94 6.92 1.55
C GLY A 134 11.46 6.95 1.50
N LEU A 135 12.09 7.42 2.57
CA LEU A 135 13.53 7.40 2.76
C LEU A 135 13.84 7.00 4.20
N SER A 136 14.79 6.12 4.40
CA SER A 136 15.28 5.83 5.74
C SER A 136 16.78 5.57 5.76
N LYS A 137 17.39 5.80 6.92
CA LYS A 137 18.81 5.52 7.17
C LYS A 137 18.95 4.78 8.48
N LYS A 138 19.66 3.67 8.44
CA LYS A 138 20.04 2.89 9.61
C LYS A 138 21.48 3.25 10.02
N PHE A 139 21.64 3.58 11.30
CA PHE A 139 22.91 3.84 11.95
C PHE A 139 23.01 2.88 13.14
N SER A 140 23.94 1.95 13.18
CA SER A 140 24.06 1.05 14.34
C SER A 140 22.70 0.67 14.97
N ASN A 141 22.33 1.31 16.07
CA ASN A 141 21.11 1.05 16.84
C ASN A 141 19.96 2.01 16.53
N PHE A 142 20.17 3.00 15.68
CA PHE A 142 19.17 3.98 15.31
C PHE A 142 18.75 3.82 13.86
N LYS A 143 17.48 4.08 13.59
CA LYS A 143 16.94 4.23 12.24
C LYS A 143 16.14 5.52 12.19
N THR A 144 16.48 6.40 11.26
CA THR A 144 15.65 7.53 10.92
C THR A 144 14.82 7.17 9.70
N SER A 145 13.59 7.65 9.63
CA SER A 145 12.71 7.46 8.48
C SER A 145 11.93 8.73 8.17
N TYR A 146 11.69 8.95 6.91
CA TYR A 146 10.87 10.03 6.41
C TYR A 146 9.99 9.48 5.29
N SER A 147 8.72 9.82 5.28
CA SER A 147 7.82 9.52 4.17
C SER A 147 6.84 10.65 3.92
N ARG A 148 6.45 10.79 2.66
CA ARG A 148 5.42 11.73 2.21
C ARG A 148 4.49 11.05 1.24
N THR A 149 3.20 11.35 1.39
CA THR A 149 2.16 10.88 0.48
C THR A 149 1.44 12.09 -0.10
N TYR A 150 1.35 12.12 -1.42
CA TYR A 150 0.68 13.16 -2.19
C TYR A 150 -0.57 12.60 -2.85
N ASP A 151 -1.59 13.45 -2.98
CA ASP A 151 -2.69 13.30 -3.91
C ASP A 151 -2.29 13.97 -5.24
N LEU A 152 -2.40 13.22 -6.34
CA LEU A 152 -2.05 13.71 -7.67
C LEU A 152 -3.30 14.02 -8.53
N ASN A 153 -4.50 13.80 -8.00
CA ASN A 153 -5.75 13.95 -8.78
C ASN A 153 -6.14 15.39 -9.09
N ASN A 154 -5.65 16.35 -8.33
CA ASN A 154 -5.99 17.75 -8.51
C ASN A 154 -4.90 18.47 -9.30
N ASP A 155 -5.24 19.56 -10.00
CA ASP A 155 -4.29 20.46 -10.67
C ASP A 155 -3.22 21.03 -9.70
N LYS A 156 -3.39 20.75 -8.42
CA LYS A 156 -2.44 21.06 -7.34
C LYS A 156 -2.14 19.76 -6.59
N GLU A 157 -0.87 19.40 -6.57
CA GLU A 157 -0.37 18.34 -5.71
C GLU A 157 -0.73 18.66 -4.25
N GLU A 158 -1.59 17.86 -3.63
CA GLU A 158 -2.00 18.05 -2.25
C GLU A 158 -1.28 17.05 -1.34
N LEU A 159 -0.76 17.55 -0.22
CA LEU A 159 -0.13 16.70 0.79
C LEU A 159 -1.19 15.92 1.55
N ILE A 160 -1.22 14.60 1.40
CA ILE A 160 -2.07 13.72 2.21
C ILE A 160 -1.45 13.52 3.60
N SER A 161 -0.17 13.16 3.65
CA SER A 161 0.52 12.94 4.92
C SER A 161 2.03 13.03 4.81
N GLU A 162 2.63 13.43 5.90
CA GLU A 162 4.07 13.44 6.10
C GLU A 162 4.39 12.75 7.42
N THR A 163 5.40 11.90 7.42
CA THR A 163 5.79 11.16 8.63
C THR A 163 7.30 11.22 8.79
N LEU A 164 7.74 11.62 9.99
CA LEU A 164 9.13 11.57 10.42
C LEU A 164 9.24 10.59 11.57
N GLY A 165 10.17 9.63 11.48
CA GLY A 165 10.39 8.60 12.49
C GLY A 165 11.83 8.53 12.96
N LEU A 166 12.02 8.28 14.25
CA LEU A 166 13.30 7.93 14.86
C LEU A 166 13.10 6.68 15.70
N GLU A 167 13.69 5.59 15.28
CA GLU A 167 13.64 4.31 15.98
C GLU A 167 14.99 4.02 16.63
N TYR A 168 14.96 3.63 17.89
CA TYR A 168 16.08 3.06 18.61
C TYR A 168 15.81 1.57 18.85
N THR A 169 16.76 0.72 18.45
CA THR A 169 16.72 -0.71 18.77
C THR A 169 17.78 -0.99 19.81
N GLY A 170 17.36 -1.39 21.00
CA GLY A 170 18.26 -1.68 22.12
C GLY A 170 19.27 -2.76 21.71
N SER A 171 20.55 -2.50 22.01
CA SER A 171 21.61 -3.49 21.93
C SER A 171 22.37 -3.45 23.24
N GLY A 172 22.65 -4.60 23.85
CA GLY A 172 23.48 -4.68 25.02
C GLY A 172 22.89 -5.39 26.24
N TYR A 173 23.62 -5.37 27.34
CA TYR A 173 23.35 -6.20 28.51
C TYR A 173 22.05 -5.91 29.27
N MET A 174 21.47 -4.70 29.18
CA MET A 174 20.22 -4.37 29.91
C MET A 174 18.94 -4.72 29.19
N PHE A 175 18.86 -4.56 27.87
CA PHE A 175 17.61 -4.76 27.13
C PHE A 175 17.75 -5.74 25.97
N GLY A 176 18.96 -6.10 25.57
CA GLY A 176 19.21 -6.95 24.42
C GLY A 176 18.50 -6.42 23.16
N ASN A 177 18.21 -7.29 22.21
CA ASN A 177 17.37 -6.96 21.04
C ASN A 177 15.86 -7.08 21.34
N CYS A 178 15.46 -6.96 22.61
CA CYS A 178 14.08 -7.21 23.04
C CYS A 178 13.21 -5.96 23.06
N LEU A 179 13.81 -4.76 23.02
CA LEU A 179 13.09 -3.49 23.06
C LEU A 179 13.49 -2.62 21.88
N SER A 180 12.51 -2.11 21.15
CA SER A 180 12.70 -0.93 20.32
C SER A 180 11.76 0.20 20.73
N ILE A 181 12.22 1.43 20.58
CA ILE A 181 11.48 2.65 20.89
C ILE A 181 11.40 3.45 19.59
N LEU A 182 10.19 3.71 19.13
CA LEU A 182 9.92 4.52 17.96
C LEU A 182 9.25 5.84 18.39
N PHE A 183 9.93 6.93 18.13
CA PHE A 183 9.35 8.27 18.13
C PHE A 183 8.88 8.59 16.72
N GLN A 184 7.63 9.05 16.57
CA GLN A 184 7.06 9.36 15.29
C GLN A 184 6.28 10.67 15.36
N TYR A 185 6.58 11.58 14.44
CA TYR A 185 5.76 12.73 14.12
C TYR A 185 5.01 12.46 12.82
N LYS A 186 3.71 12.67 12.80
CA LYS A 186 2.86 12.55 11.63
C LYS A 186 2.07 13.85 11.46
N SER A 187 2.16 14.43 10.27
CA SER A 187 1.32 15.52 9.80
C SER A 187 0.38 14.99 8.72
N THR A 188 -0.89 15.30 8.82
CA THR A 188 -1.90 14.98 7.80
C THR A 188 -2.35 16.28 7.16
N GLY A 189 -2.30 16.36 5.85
CA GLY A 189 -2.80 17.48 5.08
C GLY A 189 -4.32 17.50 5.02
N GLY A 190 -4.90 18.66 4.71
CA GLY A 190 -6.32 18.81 4.47
C GLY A 190 -6.63 18.58 3.00
N VAL A 191 -7.06 17.38 2.64
CA VAL A 191 -7.52 17.07 1.29
C VAL A 191 -9.04 17.05 1.31
N VAL A 192 -9.66 18.10 0.74
CA VAL A 192 -11.11 18.35 0.84
C VAL A 192 -11.91 17.19 0.24
N ASP A 193 -11.48 16.67 -0.89
CA ASP A 193 -12.17 15.60 -1.62
C ASP A 193 -12.11 14.24 -0.90
N ARG A 194 -11.32 14.14 0.18
CA ARG A 194 -11.16 12.93 0.99
C ARG A 194 -11.66 13.09 2.43
N ASP A 195 -12.33 14.19 2.75
CA ASP A 195 -12.74 14.53 4.12
C ASP A 195 -11.57 14.47 5.14
N LEU A 196 -10.35 14.71 4.68
CA LEU A 196 -9.18 14.76 5.55
C LEU A 196 -9.07 16.13 6.21
N VAL A 197 -9.01 16.11 7.52
CA VAL A 197 -8.78 17.30 8.33
C VAL A 197 -7.29 17.41 8.66
N PRO A 198 -6.66 18.58 8.49
CA PRO A 198 -5.28 18.79 8.89
C PRO A 198 -5.07 18.43 10.36
N GLU A 199 -4.16 17.55 10.65
CA GLU A 199 -3.83 17.10 12.00
C GLU A 199 -2.35 16.78 12.12
N ASP A 200 -1.70 17.34 13.17
CA ASP A 200 -0.37 16.97 13.59
C ASP A 200 -0.42 16.07 14.82
N SER A 201 0.34 15.01 14.79
CA SER A 201 0.34 14.02 15.86
C SER A 201 1.75 13.53 16.18
N ILE A 202 2.04 13.37 17.46
CA ILE A 202 3.25 12.73 17.96
C ILE A 202 2.88 11.41 18.61
N TYR A 203 3.65 10.39 18.31
CA TYR A 203 3.53 9.06 18.88
C TYR A 203 4.85 8.58 19.44
N LEU A 204 4.78 7.86 20.55
CA LEU A 204 5.88 7.13 21.12
C LEU A 204 5.47 5.66 21.25
N THR A 205 6.14 4.78 20.54
CA THR A 205 5.82 3.36 20.52
C THR A 205 6.97 2.57 21.16
N PHE A 206 6.63 1.76 22.14
CA PHE A 206 7.52 0.79 22.77
C PHE A 206 7.18 -0.59 22.22
N ASN A 207 8.10 -1.19 21.50
CA ASN A 207 7.98 -2.53 20.95
C ASN A 207 8.77 -3.50 21.83
N PHE A 208 8.08 -4.45 22.44
CA PHE A 208 8.68 -5.54 23.19
C PHE A 208 8.64 -6.81 22.34
N ARG A 209 9.80 -7.34 21.97
CA ARG A 209 9.89 -8.58 21.21
C ARG A 209 9.16 -9.70 21.95
N ASN A 210 8.22 -10.35 21.27
CA ASN A 210 7.37 -11.43 21.80
C ASN A 210 6.28 -11.02 22.82
N LEU A 211 6.19 -9.75 23.23
CA LEU A 211 5.16 -9.29 24.18
C LEU A 211 4.17 -8.31 23.52
N GLY A 212 4.51 -7.76 22.36
CA GLY A 212 3.68 -6.79 21.66
C GLY A 212 4.18 -5.35 21.75
N ALA A 213 3.36 -4.42 21.26
CA ALA A 213 3.68 -3.01 21.22
C ALA A 213 2.73 -2.20 22.10
N TYR A 214 3.27 -1.19 22.78
CA TYR A 214 2.52 -0.16 23.47
C TYR A 214 2.76 1.19 22.80
N GLN A 215 1.70 1.83 22.35
CA GLN A 215 1.75 3.17 21.75
C GLN A 215 1.15 4.20 22.70
N TRP A 216 1.91 5.24 22.95
CA TRP A 216 1.48 6.40 23.71
C TRP A 216 1.39 7.63 22.81
N GLN A 217 0.27 8.35 22.92
CA GLN A 217 0.00 9.58 22.20
C GLN A 217 -0.19 10.71 23.21
N PRO A 218 0.71 11.70 23.27
CA PRO A 218 0.62 12.81 24.22
C PRO A 218 -0.47 13.81 23.79
N LYS A 219 -1.69 13.62 24.28
CA LYS A 219 -2.90 14.38 23.88
C LYS A 219 -2.74 15.89 24.00
N GLU A 220 -2.09 16.36 25.08
CA GLU A 220 -1.92 17.80 25.32
C GLU A 220 -0.96 18.44 24.30
N ILE A 221 0.10 17.74 23.92
CA ILE A 221 1.05 18.19 22.90
C ILE A 221 0.38 18.24 21.55
N ASN A 222 -0.32 17.16 21.18
CA ASN A 222 -1.03 17.09 19.90
C ASN A 222 -2.14 18.15 19.80
N LYS A 223 -2.86 18.41 20.91
CA LYS A 223 -3.84 19.49 20.95
C LYS A 223 -3.20 20.88 20.77
N ALA A 224 -2.04 21.11 21.34
CA ALA A 224 -1.31 22.37 21.18
C ALA A 224 -0.81 22.56 19.74
N LEU A 225 -0.26 21.49 19.11
CA LEU A 225 0.16 21.51 17.71
C LEU A 225 -1.01 21.86 16.79
N ASN A 226 -2.12 21.15 16.93
CA ASN A 226 -3.31 21.36 16.08
C ASN A 226 -3.99 22.73 16.30
N LYS A 227 -3.78 23.36 17.44
CA LYS A 227 -4.26 24.72 17.68
C LYS A 227 -3.45 25.76 16.90
N SER A 228 -2.16 25.54 16.72
CA SER A 228 -1.28 26.46 15.99
C SER A 228 -1.51 26.43 14.47
N LEU A 229 -2.08 25.36 13.92
CA LEU A 229 -2.41 25.23 12.49
C LEU A 229 -3.70 25.94 12.07
N ARG A 230 -4.51 26.44 13.03
CA ARG A 230 -5.80 27.09 12.76
C ARG A 230 -5.71 28.62 12.63
N TYR A 231 -4.51 29.16 12.62
CA TYR A 231 -4.20 30.59 12.40
C TYR A 231 -3.30 30.72 11.17
#